data_86faaeeac2eac56c69b6f0fa0eeb02a7
#
_entry.id   86faaeeac2eac56c69b6f0fa0eeb02a7
#
_cell.length_a   1.000
_cell.length_b   1.000
_cell.length_c   1.000
_cell.angle_alpha   90.00
_cell.angle_beta   90.00
_cell.angle_gamma   90.00
#
_symmetry.space_group_name_H-M   'P 1'
#
loop_
_entity.id
_entity.type
_entity.pdbx_description
1 polymer ?
#
loop_
_entity_poly.entity_id
_entity_poly.type
_entity_poly.pdbx_seq_one_letter_code
_entity_poly.pdbx_strand_id
1 'polypeptide(L)' 'MPKYTDEDIRNMSKITCKIAADYLGISPMAVSIGMRNDLLPIGFAIHNEERDRIYSESWSYHIIGERLIELQRK' A
#
# COMPACT_ATOMS: atom_id res chain seq x y z
N MET A 1 -18.32 -4.05 0.66
CA MET A 1 -17.81 -4.80 1.83
C MET A 1 -16.33 -5.03 1.71
N PRO A 2 -15.58 -4.72 2.74
CA PRO A 2 -14.15 -5.00 2.69
C PRO A 2 -13.92 -6.50 2.69
N LYS A 3 -12.97 -6.92 1.88
CA LYS A 3 -12.58 -8.32 1.76
C LYS A 3 -11.81 -8.82 2.96
N TYR A 4 -11.23 -7.91 3.71
CA TYR A 4 -10.37 -8.23 4.84
C TYR A 4 -10.85 -7.52 6.08
N THR A 5 -10.73 -8.22 7.21
CA THR A 5 -11.03 -7.61 8.51
C THR A 5 -9.78 -6.96 9.07
N ASP A 6 -9.94 -6.14 10.11
CA ASP A 6 -8.80 -5.53 10.78
C ASP A 6 -7.82 -6.59 11.28
N GLU A 7 -8.36 -7.70 11.77
CA GLU A 7 -7.51 -8.78 12.27
C GLU A 7 -6.73 -9.44 11.15
N ASP A 8 -7.36 -9.62 9.98
CA ASP A 8 -6.67 -10.15 8.81
C ASP A 8 -5.49 -9.29 8.44
N ILE A 9 -5.70 -7.98 8.42
CA ILE A 9 -4.64 -7.03 8.07
C ILE A 9 -3.52 -7.07 9.11
N ARG A 10 -3.88 -7.12 10.37
CA ARG A 10 -2.90 -7.11 11.46
C ARG A 10 -2.01 -8.36 11.44
N ASN A 11 -2.58 -9.48 11.05
CA ASN A 11 -1.86 -10.75 11.02
C ASN A 11 -1.06 -11.00 9.74
N MET A 12 -1.20 -10.13 8.76
CA MET A 12 -0.45 -10.29 7.52
C MET A 12 1.01 -9.88 7.69
N SER A 13 1.91 -10.74 7.23
CA SER A 13 3.34 -10.43 7.26
C SER A 13 3.72 -9.45 6.14
N LYS A 14 2.94 -9.44 5.07
CA LYS A 14 3.19 -8.53 3.95
C LYS A 14 1.86 -8.10 3.34
N ILE A 15 1.67 -6.79 3.24
CA ILE A 15 0.47 -6.22 2.66
C ILE A 15 0.85 -5.57 1.33
N THR A 16 0.17 -5.98 0.26
CA THR A 16 0.40 -5.40 -1.07
C THR A 16 -0.58 -4.26 -1.32
N CYS A 17 -0.31 -3.49 -2.38
CA CYS A 17 -1.23 -2.42 -2.76
C CYS A 17 -2.62 -2.97 -3.08
N LYS A 18 -2.67 -4.16 -3.66
CA LYS A 18 -3.96 -4.79 -3.98
C LYS A 18 -4.73 -5.13 -2.72
N ILE A 19 -4.06 -5.66 -1.72
CA ILE A 19 -4.70 -6.00 -0.44
C ILE A 19 -5.19 -4.73 0.24
N ALA A 20 -4.37 -3.70 0.27
CA ALA A 20 -4.76 -2.43 0.86
C ALA A 20 -5.95 -1.81 0.13
N ALA A 21 -5.96 -1.90 -1.20
CA ALA A 21 -7.05 -1.39 -2.00
C ALA A 21 -8.35 -2.12 -1.71
N ASP A 22 -8.30 -3.45 -1.62
CA ASP A 22 -9.47 -4.25 -1.29
C ASP A 22 -9.99 -3.91 0.11
N TYR A 23 -9.08 -3.69 1.04
CA TYR A 23 -9.46 -3.35 2.41
C TYR A 23 -10.09 -1.96 2.49
N LEU A 24 -9.53 -0.99 1.78
CA LEU A 24 -10.01 0.39 1.79
C LEU A 24 -11.19 0.62 0.83
N GLY A 25 -11.43 -0.30 -0.09
CA GLY A 25 -12.50 -0.13 -1.07
C GLY A 25 -12.15 0.83 -2.20
N ILE A 26 -10.89 0.93 -2.55
CA ILE A 26 -10.42 1.78 -3.65
C ILE A 26 -9.59 0.94 -4.62
N SER A 27 -9.16 1.55 -5.72
CA SER A 27 -8.37 0.82 -6.71
C SER A 27 -6.91 0.69 -6.28
N PRO A 28 -6.22 -0.37 -6.72
CA PRO A 28 -4.79 -0.51 -6.42
C PRO A 28 -3.97 0.66 -6.96
N MET A 29 -4.36 1.21 -8.09
CA MET A 29 -3.68 2.37 -8.65
C MET A 29 -3.81 3.59 -7.72
N ALA A 30 -4.99 3.78 -7.12
CA ALA A 30 -5.20 4.87 -6.18
C ALA A 30 -4.30 4.72 -4.96
N VAL A 31 -4.11 3.48 -4.48
CA VAL A 31 -3.21 3.23 -3.36
C VAL A 31 -1.78 3.58 -3.73
N SER A 32 -1.30 3.10 -4.88
CA SER A 32 0.08 3.34 -5.28
C SER A 32 0.34 4.82 -5.52
N ILE A 33 -0.56 5.51 -6.19
CA ILE A 33 -0.40 6.94 -6.43
C ILE A 33 -0.44 7.71 -5.12
N GLY A 34 -1.35 7.37 -4.23
CA GLY A 34 -1.45 8.02 -2.94
C GLY A 34 -0.18 7.86 -2.10
N MET A 35 0.43 6.67 -2.15
CA MET A 35 1.67 6.43 -1.43
C MET A 35 2.85 7.17 -2.05
N ARG A 36 2.91 7.24 -3.36
CA ARG A 36 3.98 7.98 -4.04
C ARG A 36 3.97 9.47 -3.70
N ASN A 37 2.79 10.00 -3.51
CA ASN A 37 2.60 11.43 -3.25
C ASN A 37 2.40 11.77 -1.79
N ASP A 38 2.64 10.80 -0.89
CA ASP A 38 2.47 10.97 0.55
C ASP A 38 1.05 11.40 0.95
N LEU A 39 0.08 11.00 0.16
CA LEU A 39 -1.33 11.30 0.46
C LEU A 39 -1.97 10.22 1.33
N LEU A 40 -1.38 9.02 1.34
CA LEU A 40 -1.88 7.92 2.16
C LEU A 40 -0.83 7.54 3.20
N PRO A 41 -1.06 7.88 4.47
CA PRO A 41 -0.07 7.61 5.54
C PRO A 41 -0.16 6.17 6.06
N ILE A 42 -0.17 5.20 5.16
CA ILE A 42 -0.28 3.79 5.52
C ILE A 42 1.05 3.06 5.42
N GLY A 43 2.09 3.75 4.98
CA GLY A 43 3.41 3.16 4.83
C GLY A 43 4.29 4.08 4.03
N PHE A 44 5.19 3.49 3.27
CA PHE A 44 6.11 4.28 2.46
C PHE A 44 6.39 3.58 1.15
N ALA A 45 6.72 4.38 0.13
CA ALA A 45 7.09 3.89 -1.18
C ALA A 45 8.54 4.25 -1.44
N ILE A 46 9.30 3.30 -1.96
CA ILE A 46 10.70 3.49 -2.28
C ILE A 46 10.86 3.37 -3.79
N HIS A 47 11.44 4.39 -4.39
CA HIS A 47 11.75 4.35 -5.82
C HIS A 47 13.07 3.63 -6.02
N ASN A 48 13.03 2.51 -6.69
CA ASN A 48 14.21 1.71 -6.96
C ASN A 48 14.84 2.16 -8.27
N GLU A 49 15.99 2.80 -8.19
CA GLU A 49 16.77 3.14 -9.37
C GLU A 49 17.78 2.05 -9.59
N GLU A 50 17.55 1.25 -10.62
CA GLU A 50 18.53 0.27 -11.03
C GLU A 50 19.26 0.78 -12.25
N ARG A 51 20.56 0.90 -12.13
CA ARG A 51 21.39 1.44 -13.20
C ARG A 51 21.34 0.63 -14.48
N ASP A 52 21.07 -0.64 -14.35
CA ASP A 52 21.07 -1.54 -15.50
C ASP A 52 19.72 -1.59 -16.21
N ARG A 53 18.75 -0.90 -15.70
CA ARG A 53 17.40 -0.91 -16.24
C ARG A 53 17.07 0.43 -16.85
N ILE A 54 17.03 0.46 -18.15
CA ILE A 54 16.84 1.70 -18.87
C ILE A 54 15.40 2.18 -18.83
N TYR A 55 14.45 1.29 -18.70
CA TYR A 55 13.04 1.65 -18.77
C TYR A 55 12.18 1.15 -17.64
N SER A 56 12.73 0.74 -16.57
CA SER A 56 11.88 0.32 -15.49
C SER A 56 12.04 1.22 -14.30
N GLU A 57 11.03 2.02 -14.10
CA GLU A 57 10.84 2.66 -12.82
C GLU A 57 10.09 1.67 -11.97
N SER A 58 10.76 1.04 -11.04
CA SER A 58 10.07 0.16 -10.14
C SER A 58 9.97 0.80 -8.77
N TRP A 59 8.81 0.67 -8.17
CA TRP A 59 8.54 1.17 -6.85
C TRP A 59 8.28 0.00 -5.92
N SER A 60 8.88 0.07 -4.74
CA SER A 60 8.57 -0.88 -3.68
C SER A 60 7.66 -0.21 -2.68
N TYR A 61 6.57 -0.88 -2.34
CA TYR A 61 5.59 -0.34 -1.41
C TYR A 61 5.61 -1.15 -0.13
N HIS A 62 5.82 -0.45 0.98
CA HIS A 62 5.84 -1.08 2.29
C HIS A 62 4.67 -0.53 3.10
N ILE A 63 3.68 -1.36 3.31
CA ILE A 63 2.46 -0.95 4.00
C ILE A 63 2.49 -1.50 5.42
N ILE A 64 2.19 -0.61 6.36
CA ILE A 64 2.15 -0.95 7.77
C ILE A 64 0.70 -1.20 8.15
N GLY A 65 0.38 -2.42 8.57
CA GLY A 65 -0.99 -2.80 8.85
C GLY A 65 -1.68 -1.93 9.88
N GLU A 66 -0.97 -1.56 10.95
CA GLU A 66 -1.55 -0.69 11.98
C GLU A 66 -1.99 0.66 11.41
N ARG A 67 -1.18 1.23 10.53
CA ARG A 67 -1.52 2.52 9.92
C ARG A 67 -2.67 2.38 8.94
N LEU A 68 -2.73 1.25 8.23
CA LEU A 68 -3.83 0.98 7.32
C LEU A 68 -5.15 0.89 8.08
N ILE A 69 -5.15 0.19 9.21
CA ILE A 69 -6.33 0.06 10.05
C ILE A 69 -6.75 1.43 10.59
N GLU A 70 -5.81 2.23 11.03
CA GLU A 70 -6.09 3.58 11.52
C GLU A 70 -6.75 4.44 10.46
N LEU A 71 -6.25 4.37 9.24
CA LEU A 71 -6.80 5.15 8.14
C LEU A 71 -8.25 4.74 7.87
N GLN A 72 -8.53 3.45 7.92
CA GLN A 72 -9.86 2.94 7.67
C GLN A 72 -10.87 3.42 8.72
N ARG A 73 -10.42 3.62 9.94
CA ARG A 73 -11.30 4.08 11.02
C ARG A 73 -11.64 5.56 10.97
N LYS A 74 -10.87 6.31 10.23
CA LYS A 74 -11.16 7.72 10.04
C LYS A 74 -12.19 7.91 8.93
#